data_43380331bf68a47d1be7c76890f87732
#
_entry.id   43380331bf68a47d1be7c76890f87732
#
_cell.length_a   1.000
_cell.length_b   1.000
_cell.length_c   1.000
_cell.angle_alpha   90.00
_cell.angle_beta   90.00
_cell.angle_gamma   90.00
#
_symmetry.space_group_name_H-M   'P 1'
#
loop_
_entity.id
_entity.type
_entity.pdbx_description
1 polymer ?
#
loop_
_entity_poly.entity_id
_entity_poly.type
_entity_poly.pdbx_seq_one_letter_code
_entity_poly.pdbx_strand_id
1 'polypeptide(L)'
;KTLPHPDEVCRMAEIYKDPSLCNEYCATQCPIGKHYVPQIKMMDLSQIVLEMLASLNAVQRQTERLVDITVDGEITDDELADFVKIQRNLERVSITVETLQLWAEKKMAKGKINAEQYNALTESK
;
A
#
# COMPACT_ATOMS: atom_id res chain seq x y z
N LYS A 1 -12.68 10.19 -26.57
CA LYS A 1 -12.33 10.83 -25.30
C LYS A 1 -10.89 10.50 -24.92
N THR A 2 -10.03 11.48 -24.94
CA THR A 2 -8.62 11.28 -24.60
C THR A 2 -8.46 11.22 -23.10
N LEU A 3 -7.77 10.17 -22.63
CA LEU A 3 -7.42 10.06 -21.23
C LEU A 3 -6.26 11.03 -20.93
N PRO A 4 -6.21 11.61 -19.73
CA PRO A 4 -5.10 12.47 -19.36
C PRO A 4 -3.79 11.68 -19.30
N HIS A 5 -2.70 12.34 -19.63
CA HIS A 5 -1.37 11.77 -19.50
C HIS A 5 -0.96 11.72 -18.02
N PRO A 6 -0.04 10.81 -17.63
CA PRO A 6 0.43 10.75 -16.25
C PRO A 6 0.92 12.08 -15.68
N ASP A 7 1.61 12.88 -16.49
CA ASP A 7 2.08 14.20 -16.07
C ASP A 7 0.93 15.15 -15.73
N GLU A 8 -0.15 15.08 -16.51
CA GLU A 8 -1.34 15.88 -16.25
C GLU A 8 -2.03 15.47 -14.96
N VAL A 9 -2.08 14.17 -14.70
CA VAL A 9 -2.67 13.64 -13.45
C VAL A 9 -1.85 14.10 -12.24
N CYS A 10 -0.53 14.10 -12.34
CA CYS A 10 0.33 14.61 -11.29
C CYS A 10 0.07 16.09 -11.00
N ARG A 11 -0.09 16.91 -12.05
CA ARG A 11 -0.45 18.32 -11.91
C ARG A 11 -1.81 18.51 -11.26
N MET A 12 -2.79 17.70 -11.66
CA MET A 12 -4.12 17.73 -11.07
C MET A 12 -4.07 17.41 -9.58
N ALA A 13 -3.28 16.41 -9.20
CA ALA A 13 -3.10 16.03 -7.80
C ALA A 13 -2.51 17.19 -6.98
N GLU A 14 -1.55 17.92 -7.54
CA GLU A 14 -0.96 19.08 -6.88
C GLU A 14 -1.95 20.24 -6.76
N ILE A 15 -2.65 20.56 -7.85
CA ILE A 15 -3.61 21.67 -7.89
C ILE A 15 -4.76 21.44 -6.93
N TYR A 16 -5.32 20.25 -6.92
CA TYR A 16 -6.45 19.90 -6.06
C TYR A 16 -6.01 19.43 -4.66
N LYS A 17 -4.71 19.34 -4.43
CA LYS A 17 -4.13 18.84 -3.16
C LYS A 17 -4.72 17.47 -2.79
N ASP A 18 -4.80 16.60 -3.80
CA ASP A 18 -5.37 15.25 -3.64
C ASP A 18 -4.44 14.22 -4.26
N PRO A 19 -3.45 13.71 -3.50
CA PRO A 19 -2.52 12.71 -4.01
C PRO A 19 -3.17 11.37 -4.36
N SER A 20 -4.40 11.13 -3.90
CA SER A 20 -5.11 9.89 -4.27
C SER A 20 -5.44 9.82 -5.75
N LEU A 21 -5.42 10.94 -6.48
CA LEU A 21 -5.63 10.96 -7.93
C LEU A 21 -4.56 10.16 -8.66
N CYS A 22 -3.32 10.19 -8.19
CA CYS A 22 -2.23 9.43 -8.80
C CYS A 22 -2.44 7.92 -8.62
N ASN A 23 -2.84 7.48 -7.44
CA ASN A 23 -3.16 6.07 -7.19
C ASN A 23 -4.34 5.62 -8.05
N GLU A 24 -5.40 6.41 -8.09
CA GLU A 24 -6.59 6.08 -8.87
C GLU A 24 -6.25 5.94 -10.35
N TYR A 25 -5.46 6.87 -10.90
CA TYR A 25 -5.03 6.78 -12.29
C TYR A 25 -4.20 5.52 -12.54
N CYS A 26 -3.19 5.27 -11.71
CA CYS A 26 -2.32 4.11 -11.89
C CYS A 26 -3.07 2.79 -11.76
N ALA A 27 -4.00 2.68 -10.82
CA ALA A 27 -4.75 1.45 -10.59
C ALA A 27 -5.82 1.19 -11.64
N THR A 28 -6.40 2.23 -12.25
CA THR A 28 -7.57 2.08 -13.12
C THR A 28 -7.31 2.37 -14.59
N GLN A 29 -6.38 3.26 -14.92
CA GLN A 29 -6.15 3.72 -16.29
C GLN A 29 -4.84 3.26 -16.90
N CYS A 30 -3.79 3.14 -16.10
CA CYS A 30 -2.49 2.70 -16.60
C CYS A 30 -2.49 1.18 -16.82
N PRO A 31 -2.15 0.69 -18.04
CA PRO A 31 -2.15 -0.76 -18.29
C PRO A 31 -1.24 -1.57 -17.35
N ILE A 32 -0.10 -1.01 -16.98
CA ILE A 32 0.80 -1.66 -16.03
C ILE A 32 0.22 -1.59 -14.63
N GLY A 33 -0.28 -0.41 -14.26
CA GLY A 33 -0.85 -0.20 -12.93
C GLY A 33 -2.07 -1.05 -12.64
N LYS A 34 -2.89 -1.33 -13.65
CA LYS A 34 -4.07 -2.21 -13.47
C LYS A 34 -3.70 -3.60 -12.95
N HIS A 35 -2.51 -4.08 -13.33
CA HIS A 35 -2.04 -5.40 -12.91
C HIS A 35 -1.26 -5.38 -11.59
N TYR A 36 -0.54 -4.32 -11.31
CA TYR A 36 0.45 -4.29 -10.23
C TYR A 36 0.16 -3.28 -9.13
N VAL A 37 -0.67 -2.27 -9.41
CA VAL A 37 -0.95 -1.21 -8.44
C VAL A 37 -2.35 -1.41 -7.86
N PRO A 38 -2.48 -1.72 -6.57
CA PRO A 38 -3.80 -1.83 -5.96
C PRO A 38 -4.45 -0.47 -5.81
N GLN A 39 -5.76 -0.42 -6.06
CA GLN A 39 -6.54 0.79 -5.82
C GLN A 39 -6.73 0.95 -4.31
N ILE A 40 -6.29 2.06 -3.76
CA ILE A 40 -6.35 2.32 -2.33
C ILE A 40 -7.62 3.10 -2.02
N LYS A 41 -8.45 2.53 -1.13
CA LYS A 41 -9.63 3.21 -0.62
C LYS A 41 -9.24 4.04 0.60
N MET A 42 -9.51 5.34 0.55
CA MET A 42 -9.18 6.22 1.67
C MET A 42 -10.04 5.88 2.88
N MET A 43 -9.40 5.79 4.03
CA MET A 43 -10.01 5.47 5.31
C MET A 43 -9.51 6.42 6.38
N ASP A 44 -10.23 6.48 7.50
CA ASP A 44 -9.76 7.21 8.67
C ASP A 44 -8.52 6.53 9.25
N LEU A 45 -7.68 7.32 9.91
CA LEU A 45 -6.46 6.79 10.54
C LEU A 45 -6.77 5.62 11.49
N SER A 46 -7.86 5.71 12.26
CA SER A 46 -8.28 4.64 13.16
C SER A 46 -8.55 3.34 12.42
N GLN A 47 -9.25 3.41 11.29
CA GLN A 47 -9.55 2.24 10.46
C GLN A 47 -8.29 1.64 9.86
N ILE A 48 -7.38 2.49 9.39
CA ILE A 48 -6.09 2.05 8.83
C ILE A 48 -5.31 1.27 9.89
N VAL A 49 -5.23 1.81 11.11
CA VAL A 49 -4.49 1.18 12.21
C VAL A 49 -5.14 -0.16 12.60
N LEU A 50 -6.46 -0.22 12.68
CA LEU A 50 -7.16 -1.47 13.01
C LEU A 50 -6.91 -2.56 11.97
N GLU A 51 -6.98 -2.22 10.69
CA GLU A 51 -6.71 -3.19 9.62
C GLU A 51 -5.25 -3.62 9.62
N MET A 52 -4.34 -2.69 9.88
CA MET A 52 -2.92 -3.00 9.97
C MET A 52 -2.64 -3.98 11.10
N LEU A 53 -3.19 -3.73 12.29
CA LEU A 53 -3.01 -4.62 13.44
C LEU A 53 -3.59 -6.01 13.18
N ALA A 54 -4.76 -6.08 12.58
CA ALA A 54 -5.38 -7.36 12.22
C ALA A 54 -4.51 -8.15 11.24
N SER A 55 -3.97 -7.48 10.22
CA SER A 55 -3.12 -8.10 9.22
C SER A 55 -1.79 -8.57 9.81
N LEU A 56 -1.18 -7.76 10.68
CA LEU A 56 0.08 -8.11 11.36
C LEU A 56 -0.12 -9.30 12.30
N ASN A 57 -1.23 -9.35 13.02
CA ASN A 57 -1.53 -10.47 13.89
C ASN A 57 -1.69 -11.77 13.10
N ALA A 58 -2.34 -11.71 11.93
CA ALA A 58 -2.48 -12.87 11.04
C ALA A 58 -1.12 -13.37 10.56
N VAL A 59 -0.24 -12.46 10.15
CA VAL A 59 1.12 -12.81 9.70
C VAL A 59 1.92 -13.40 10.87
N GLN A 60 1.81 -12.84 12.06
CA GLN A 60 2.53 -13.33 13.24
C GLN A 60 2.15 -14.77 13.58
N ARG A 61 0.87 -15.13 13.47
CA ARG A 61 0.42 -16.50 13.69
C ARG A 61 1.01 -17.50 12.70
N GLN A 62 1.35 -17.03 11.52
CA GLN A 62 1.85 -17.87 10.43
C GLN A 62 3.37 -17.87 10.30
N THR A 63 4.07 -17.17 11.20
CA THR A 63 5.53 -17.02 11.10
C THR A 63 6.25 -18.36 11.15
N GLU A 64 5.88 -19.26 12.06
CA GLU A 64 6.50 -20.59 12.16
C GLU A 64 6.29 -21.38 10.88
N ARG A 65 5.08 -21.35 10.33
CA ARG A 65 4.76 -22.07 9.11
C ARG A 65 5.57 -21.52 7.93
N LEU A 66 5.74 -20.21 7.86
CA LEU A 66 6.55 -19.59 6.82
C LEU A 66 8.01 -20.02 6.92
N VAL A 67 8.56 -20.09 8.14
CA VAL A 67 9.94 -20.57 8.36
C VAL A 67 10.06 -22.03 7.91
N ASP A 68 9.11 -22.87 8.27
CA ASP A 68 9.10 -24.29 7.90
C ASP A 68 9.10 -24.46 6.36
N ILE A 69 8.31 -23.66 5.65
CA ILE A 69 8.22 -23.70 4.19
C ILE A 69 9.55 -23.33 3.55
N THR A 70 10.29 -22.39 4.15
CA THR A 70 11.53 -21.88 3.55
C THR A 70 12.77 -22.70 3.88
N VAL A 71 12.68 -23.66 4.79
CA VAL A 71 13.84 -24.45 5.24
C VAL A 71 14.50 -25.20 4.08
N ASP A 72 13.73 -25.83 3.21
CA ASP A 72 14.26 -26.61 2.09
C ASP A 72 14.30 -25.85 0.78
N GLY A 73 13.79 -24.61 0.75
CA GLY A 73 13.77 -23.77 -0.43
C GLY A 73 12.81 -24.21 -1.52
N GLU A 74 11.99 -25.21 -1.26
CA GLU A 74 10.97 -25.70 -2.19
C GLU A 74 9.60 -25.68 -1.54
N ILE A 75 8.58 -25.41 -2.34
CA ILE A 75 7.20 -25.40 -1.86
C ILE A 75 6.50 -26.65 -2.40
N THR A 76 6.10 -27.56 -1.49
CA THR A 76 5.36 -28.76 -1.86
C THR A 76 3.87 -28.42 -2.04
N ASP A 77 3.12 -29.35 -2.63
CA ASP A 77 1.67 -29.16 -2.83
C ASP A 77 0.93 -28.96 -1.51
N ASP A 78 1.37 -29.63 -0.44
CA ASP A 78 0.79 -29.49 0.89
C ASP A 78 1.06 -28.11 1.49
N GLU A 79 2.21 -27.53 1.18
CA GLU A 79 2.64 -26.23 1.69
C GLU A 79 2.06 -25.07 0.88
N LEU A 80 1.66 -25.33 -0.36
CA LEU A 80 1.21 -24.29 -1.29
C LEU A 80 -0.01 -23.53 -0.76
N ALA A 81 -0.97 -24.23 -0.18
CA ALA A 81 -2.16 -23.58 0.38
C ALA A 81 -1.82 -22.62 1.52
N ASP A 82 -0.92 -23.03 2.40
CA ASP A 82 -0.46 -22.19 3.51
C ASP A 82 0.38 -21.01 3.01
N PHE A 83 1.23 -21.26 2.02
CA PHE A 83 2.02 -20.23 1.38
C PHE A 83 1.13 -19.13 0.77
N VAL A 84 0.08 -19.52 0.05
CA VAL A 84 -0.86 -18.57 -0.56
C VAL A 84 -1.58 -17.75 0.50
N LYS A 85 -1.96 -18.35 1.62
CA LYS A 85 -2.59 -17.61 2.74
C LYS A 85 -1.65 -16.57 3.32
N ILE A 86 -0.39 -16.96 3.53
CA ILE A 86 0.64 -16.04 4.05
C ILE A 86 0.85 -14.90 3.06
N GLN A 87 0.94 -15.22 1.78
CA GLN A 87 1.13 -14.23 0.72
C GLN A 87 -0.02 -13.22 0.70
N ARG A 88 -1.26 -13.68 0.83
CA ARG A 88 -2.44 -12.80 0.88
C ARG A 88 -2.41 -11.88 2.10
N ASN A 89 -2.00 -12.39 3.26
CA ASN A 89 -1.88 -11.57 4.46
C ASN A 89 -0.79 -10.51 4.31
N LEU A 90 0.33 -10.85 3.66
CA LEU A 90 1.39 -9.90 3.38
C LEU A 90 0.94 -8.83 2.39
N GLU A 91 0.11 -9.20 1.41
CA GLU A 91 -0.49 -8.22 0.50
C GLU A 91 -1.38 -7.23 1.25
N ARG A 92 -2.17 -7.70 2.21
CA ARG A 92 -2.99 -6.81 3.05
C ARG A 92 -2.13 -5.85 3.85
N VAL A 93 -1.03 -6.33 4.42
CA VAL A 93 -0.08 -5.47 5.14
C VAL A 93 0.47 -4.41 4.19
N SER A 94 0.86 -4.81 2.98
CA SER A 94 1.38 -3.90 1.97
C SER A 94 0.36 -2.81 1.62
N ILE A 95 -0.89 -3.19 1.40
CA ILE A 95 -1.96 -2.24 1.07
C ILE A 95 -2.20 -1.28 2.22
N THR A 96 -2.20 -1.76 3.47
CA THR A 96 -2.39 -0.87 4.62
C THR A 96 -1.22 0.09 4.81
N VAL A 97 0.01 -0.34 4.54
CA VAL A 97 1.18 0.56 4.59
C VAL A 97 1.06 1.66 3.55
N GLU A 98 0.69 1.32 2.33
CA GLU A 98 0.48 2.30 1.26
C GLU A 98 -0.69 3.24 1.56
N THR A 99 -1.75 2.71 2.17
CA THR A 99 -2.90 3.52 2.58
C THR A 99 -2.48 4.55 3.63
N LEU A 100 -1.66 4.14 4.59
CA LEU A 100 -1.13 5.04 5.61
C LEU A 100 -0.26 6.13 4.99
N GLN A 101 0.61 5.75 4.05
CA GLN A 101 1.47 6.69 3.34
C GLN A 101 0.64 7.71 2.56
N LEU A 102 -0.38 7.26 1.84
CA LEU A 102 -1.26 8.14 1.08
C LEU A 102 -2.06 9.07 2.01
N TRP A 103 -2.50 8.56 3.16
CA TRP A 103 -3.16 9.37 4.18
C TRP A 103 -2.24 10.50 4.65
N ALA A 104 -0.98 10.18 4.93
CA ALA A 104 0.01 11.19 5.35
C ALA A 104 0.24 12.24 4.26
N GLU A 105 0.38 11.80 3.01
CA GLU A 105 0.57 12.71 1.87
C GLU A 105 -0.63 13.65 1.70
N LYS A 106 -1.83 13.13 1.87
CA LYS A 106 -3.06 13.92 1.77
C LYS A 106 -3.13 14.96 2.90
N LYS A 107 -2.71 14.61 4.11
CA LYS A 107 -2.65 15.55 5.23
C LYS A 107 -1.58 16.61 5.04
N MET A 108 -0.44 16.25 4.46
CA MET A 108 0.60 17.22 4.10
C MET A 108 0.10 18.21 3.05
N ALA A 109 -0.61 17.71 2.03
CA ALA A 109 -1.18 18.56 0.98
C ALA A 109 -2.17 19.58 1.53
N LYS A 110 -2.87 19.23 2.61
CA LYS A 110 -3.83 20.12 3.28
C LYS A 110 -3.19 20.97 4.38
N GLY A 111 -1.88 20.86 4.58
CA GLY A 111 -1.16 21.61 5.61
C GLY A 111 -1.35 21.11 7.03
N LYS A 112 -1.91 19.92 7.21
CA LYS A 112 -2.14 19.32 8.53
C LYS A 112 -0.89 18.65 9.12
N ILE A 113 0.04 18.27 8.27
CA ILE A 113 1.33 17.70 8.65
C ILE A 113 2.41 18.58 8.05
N ASN A 114 3.47 18.87 8.82
CA ASN A 114 4.60 19.66 8.34
C ASN A 114 5.41 18.82 7.33
N ALA A 115 5.29 19.18 6.04
CA ALA A 115 5.93 18.44 4.96
C ALA A 115 7.46 18.48 5.04
N GLU A 116 8.04 19.62 5.43
CA GLU A 116 9.51 19.75 5.56
C GLU A 116 10.05 18.82 6.63
N GLN A 117 9.41 18.80 7.79
CA GLN A 117 9.80 17.93 8.89
C GLN A 117 9.60 16.47 8.54
N TYR A 118 8.49 16.13 7.91
CA TYR A 118 8.19 14.77 7.47
C TYR A 118 9.26 14.26 6.50
N ASN A 119 9.59 15.06 5.48
CA ASN A 119 10.59 14.69 4.48
C ASN A 119 11.99 14.55 5.09
N ALA A 120 12.34 15.44 6.01
CA ALA A 120 13.63 15.38 6.70
C ALA A 120 13.76 14.08 7.51
N LEU A 121 12.70 13.67 8.19
CA LEU A 121 12.70 12.44 8.99
C LEU A 121 12.73 11.19 8.13
N THR A 122 12.04 11.19 6.99
CA THR A 122 12.03 10.03 6.10
C THR A 122 13.34 9.86 5.34
N GLU A 123 14.05 10.95 5.06
CA GLU A 123 15.34 10.90 4.38
C GLU A 123 16.50 10.53 5.31
N SER A 124 16.35 10.73 6.61
CA SER A 124 17.40 10.41 7.60
C SER A 124 17.35 8.93 7.98
N LYS A 125 17.92 8.09 7.14
CA LYS A 125 18.07 6.67 7.45
C LYS A 125 19.46 6.37 7.95
#